data_e7079555866854d19bd3ca07184c8845
#
_entry.id   e7079555866854d19bd3ca07184c8845
#
_cell.length_a   1.000
_cell.length_b   1.000
_cell.length_c   1.000
_cell.angle_alpha   90.00
_cell.angle_beta   90.00
_cell.angle_gamma   90.00
#
_symmetry.space_group_name_H-M   'P 1'
#
loop_
_entity.id
_entity.type
_entity.pdbx_description
1 polymer ?
#
loop_
_entity_poly.entity_id
_entity_poly.type
_entity_poly.pdbx_seq_one_letter_code
_entity_poly.pdbx_strand_id
1 'polypeptide(L)'
;MSAKLLLIADPRRYPDADGDVPGFYRAAARHPELTALHLATEQINSCPPAQWQLTRLPQDLDHGAFLALGHAPLVPFTPAEIDVAFCRSLKPFGEGYLQVLQGLEPQLRFLNRPSSKIQQLKPHFLSELAGAFMPAHLVSGDPAEITSFLESHGDVVAKQGNSTQAQGVFRLSNQQGRIVVEHALGQRLEHSSFGAALEQLQGGPDTPLQFMRFLPRTSEGDKRVVVLDGQILGAYVRRSATGHWVNNVAAGGRCALAPVTDAERQAIASTWPAYASMGLRVLGYDFLQDDSGTWRVSEINVGNVGGFARLQQLGGGAALDQLLAWIHDFALAPASLEIRAAQARDDGAIAAIYQRAIDQGGITMDACRFPPKAVAKKREELGERGCLLVGTRLGEVLGWAELKPYSDRAGYSRCGETSVYVHPSAQGQGLGAQLLQQLIAKAADHGYGHLVAKVVAGNDHSIRFHQRFGYETVGLQRRIGYLHGRWYDVMILQRLLKAELEVPHGT
;
A
#
# COMPACT_ATOMS: atom_id res chain seq x y z
N MET A 1 2.73 19.29 23.78
CA MET A 1 1.52 18.46 24.12
C MET A 1 1.90 17.01 23.94
N SER A 2 1.50 16.13 24.86
CA SER A 2 1.78 14.68 24.69
C SER A 2 0.82 14.08 23.67
N ALA A 3 1.37 13.42 22.64
CA ALA A 3 0.57 12.72 21.64
C ALA A 3 0.24 11.29 22.12
N LYS A 4 -0.98 10.82 21.86
CA LYS A 4 -1.42 9.46 22.19
C LYS A 4 -1.11 8.51 21.02
N LEU A 5 -0.13 7.63 21.23
CA LEU A 5 0.34 6.61 20.30
C LEU A 5 -0.28 5.25 20.63
N LEU A 6 -1.09 4.69 19.75
CA LEU A 6 -1.62 3.34 19.85
C LEU A 6 -0.70 2.33 19.14
N LEU A 7 -0.20 1.35 19.89
CA LEU A 7 0.62 0.25 19.37
C LEU A 7 -0.19 -1.03 19.30
N ILE A 8 -0.23 -1.66 18.13
CA ILE A 8 -1.03 -2.86 17.88
C ILE A 8 -0.07 -4.04 17.62
N ALA A 9 -0.03 -5.00 18.53
CA ALA A 9 0.83 -6.19 18.43
C ALA A 9 0.28 -7.38 19.21
N ASP A 10 0.84 -8.57 18.97
CA ASP A 10 0.81 -9.69 19.91
C ASP A 10 2.21 -9.83 20.54
N PRO A 11 2.42 -9.38 21.77
CA PRO A 11 3.73 -9.41 22.44
C PRO A 11 4.36 -10.81 22.48
N ARG A 12 3.56 -11.87 22.61
CA ARG A 12 4.02 -13.27 22.69
C ARG A 12 4.76 -13.75 21.43
N ARG A 13 4.58 -13.04 20.29
CA ARG A 13 5.30 -13.32 19.05
C ARG A 13 6.69 -12.69 18.99
N TYR A 14 7.14 -12.01 20.04
CA TYR A 14 8.41 -11.31 20.13
C TYR A 14 9.21 -11.74 21.39
N PRO A 15 9.65 -13.02 21.43
CA PRO A 15 10.32 -13.59 22.62
C PRO A 15 11.73 -13.03 22.84
N ASP A 16 12.37 -12.43 21.82
CA ASP A 16 13.70 -11.82 21.93
C ASP A 16 13.61 -10.44 22.57
N ALA A 17 14.17 -10.29 23.77
CA ALA A 17 14.19 -9.03 24.52
C ALA A 17 14.90 -7.90 23.76
N ASP A 18 15.92 -8.23 22.96
CA ASP A 18 16.69 -7.29 22.15
C ASP A 18 16.10 -7.10 20.76
N GLY A 19 14.94 -7.71 20.51
CA GLY A 19 14.19 -7.58 19.28
C GLY A 19 13.72 -6.14 19.03
N ASP A 20 13.48 -5.84 17.75
CA ASP A 20 13.13 -4.47 17.31
C ASP A 20 11.79 -3.98 17.92
N VAL A 21 10.77 -4.86 18.04
CA VAL A 21 9.46 -4.47 18.59
C VAL A 21 9.52 -4.27 20.10
N PRO A 22 10.08 -5.16 20.93
CA PRO A 22 10.26 -4.89 22.36
C PRO A 22 11.10 -3.64 22.62
N GLY A 23 12.18 -3.43 21.85
CA GLY A 23 13.00 -2.20 21.94
C GLY A 23 12.20 -0.93 21.65
N PHE A 24 11.37 -0.95 20.60
CA PHE A 24 10.47 0.15 20.26
C PHE A 24 9.45 0.44 21.38
N TYR A 25 8.82 -0.60 21.94
CA TYR A 25 7.85 -0.45 23.03
C TYR A 25 8.47 0.19 24.26
N ARG A 26 9.69 -0.25 24.67
CA ARG A 26 10.41 0.34 25.80
C ARG A 26 10.75 1.81 25.56
N ALA A 27 11.19 2.14 24.35
CA ALA A 27 11.53 3.52 24.00
C ALA A 27 10.27 4.41 23.95
N ALA A 28 9.18 3.94 23.37
CA ALA A 28 7.91 4.66 23.34
C ALA A 28 7.33 4.89 24.74
N ALA A 29 7.43 3.90 25.64
CA ALA A 29 6.98 4.02 27.03
C ALA A 29 7.73 5.10 27.83
N ARG A 30 9.00 5.32 27.50
CA ARG A 30 9.88 6.31 28.16
C ARG A 30 9.87 7.69 27.51
N HIS A 31 9.28 7.80 26.31
CA HIS A 31 9.31 9.06 25.56
C HIS A 31 8.48 10.13 26.26
N PRO A 32 9.04 11.33 26.59
CA PRO A 32 8.38 12.31 27.45
C PRO A 32 7.14 12.95 26.80
N GLU A 33 7.09 12.98 25.47
CA GLU A 33 6.04 13.63 24.70
C GLU A 33 5.04 12.63 24.07
N LEU A 34 5.15 11.32 24.39
CA LEU A 34 4.23 10.29 23.94
C LEU A 34 3.52 9.63 25.13
N THR A 35 2.22 9.46 25.00
CA THR A 35 1.45 8.54 25.83
C THR A 35 1.21 7.27 25.03
N ALA A 36 2.01 6.24 25.29
CA ALA A 36 1.95 4.99 24.56
C ALA A 36 0.89 4.04 25.15
N LEU A 37 0.03 3.55 24.28
CA LEU A 37 -1.08 2.62 24.56
C LEU A 37 -0.89 1.35 23.73
N HIS A 38 -1.29 0.21 24.27
CA HIS A 38 -1.23 -1.08 23.58
C HIS A 38 -2.62 -1.65 23.35
N LEU A 39 -2.84 -2.19 22.15
CA LEU A 39 -3.98 -3.02 21.78
C LEU A 39 -3.47 -4.39 21.31
N ALA A 40 -3.94 -5.44 21.96
CA ALA A 40 -3.61 -6.80 21.55
C ALA A 40 -4.25 -7.13 20.19
N THR A 41 -3.46 -7.66 19.25
CA THR A 41 -3.92 -8.07 17.90
C THR A 41 -5.12 -9.01 17.95
N GLU A 42 -5.21 -9.85 18.98
CA GLU A 42 -6.30 -10.81 19.19
C GLU A 42 -7.67 -10.11 19.30
N GLN A 43 -7.74 -8.94 19.95
CA GLN A 43 -9.00 -8.19 20.07
C GLN A 43 -9.56 -7.74 18.71
N ILE A 44 -8.68 -7.43 17.74
CA ILE A 44 -9.12 -7.00 16.40
C ILE A 44 -9.84 -8.14 15.67
N ASN A 45 -9.42 -9.39 15.91
CA ASN A 45 -9.99 -10.56 15.27
C ASN A 45 -11.23 -11.11 16.01
N SER A 46 -11.40 -10.80 17.29
CA SER A 46 -12.40 -11.45 18.16
C SER A 46 -13.57 -10.58 18.58
N CYS A 47 -13.45 -9.24 18.51
CA CYS A 47 -14.55 -8.36 18.94
C CYS A 47 -14.54 -7.03 18.16
N PRO A 48 -15.71 -6.36 18.08
CA PRO A 48 -15.81 -5.07 17.39
C PRO A 48 -15.05 -3.96 18.14
N PRO A 49 -14.62 -2.88 17.44
CA PRO A 49 -13.84 -1.79 18.03
C PRO A 49 -14.44 -1.17 19.31
N ALA A 50 -15.76 -1.10 19.42
CA ALA A 50 -16.41 -0.58 20.60
C ALA A 50 -16.18 -1.40 21.90
N GLN A 51 -15.65 -2.62 21.77
CA GLN A 51 -15.33 -3.51 22.89
C GLN A 51 -13.83 -3.61 23.17
N TRP A 52 -12.99 -2.93 22.37
CA TRP A 52 -11.53 -2.98 22.56
C TRP A 52 -11.11 -2.32 23.85
N GLN A 53 -10.14 -2.93 24.49
CA GLN A 53 -9.54 -2.48 25.73
C GLN A 53 -8.04 -2.24 25.52
N LEU A 54 -7.59 -1.06 25.92
CA LEU A 54 -6.18 -0.65 25.79
C LEU A 54 -5.45 -0.79 27.10
N THR A 55 -4.17 -1.12 27.02
CA THR A 55 -3.23 -1.07 28.14
C THR A 55 -2.34 0.14 28.01
N ARG A 56 -2.26 1.00 29.01
CA ARG A 56 -1.25 2.07 29.04
C ARG A 56 0.13 1.46 29.35
N LEU A 57 1.14 1.81 28.57
CA LEU A 57 2.50 1.32 28.83
C LEU A 57 3.08 1.97 30.10
N PRO A 58 3.62 1.20 31.05
CA PRO A 58 4.36 1.75 32.18
C PRO A 58 5.72 2.31 31.71
N GLN A 59 6.20 3.38 32.34
CA GLN A 59 7.48 4.01 31.95
C GLN A 59 8.68 3.10 32.14
N ASP A 60 8.63 2.21 33.12
CA ASP A 60 9.65 1.21 33.47
C ASP A 60 9.43 -0.14 32.77
N LEU A 61 8.74 -0.14 31.61
CA LEU A 61 8.43 -1.34 30.84
C LEU A 61 9.70 -2.17 30.60
N ASP A 62 9.79 -3.33 31.24
CA ASP A 62 10.79 -4.36 30.95
C ASP A 62 10.22 -5.40 29.95
N HIS A 63 11.01 -6.41 29.61
CA HIS A 63 10.58 -7.44 28.66
C HIS A 63 9.49 -8.37 29.25
N GLY A 64 9.55 -8.68 30.53
CA GLY A 64 8.53 -9.50 31.21
C GLY A 64 7.17 -8.78 31.22
N ALA A 65 7.15 -7.50 31.57
CA ALA A 65 5.97 -6.64 31.51
C ALA A 65 5.48 -6.46 30.07
N PHE A 66 6.37 -6.37 29.07
CA PHE A 66 5.98 -6.33 27.66
C PHE A 66 5.23 -7.63 27.24
N LEU A 67 5.73 -8.80 27.60
CA LEU A 67 5.08 -10.08 27.29
C LEU A 67 3.73 -10.25 28.02
N ALA A 68 3.56 -9.58 29.17
CA ALA A 68 2.36 -9.60 30.00
C ALA A 68 1.34 -8.47 29.63
N LEU A 69 1.60 -7.64 28.61
CA LEU A 69 0.65 -6.63 28.16
C LEU A 69 -0.68 -7.29 27.77
N GLY A 70 -1.79 -6.67 28.16
CA GLY A 70 -3.12 -7.26 28.05
C GLY A 70 -3.67 -7.84 29.37
N HIS A 71 -2.80 -8.05 30.37
CA HIS A 71 -3.19 -8.41 31.75
C HIS A 71 -3.11 -7.22 32.73
N ALA A 72 -2.60 -6.07 32.28
CA ALA A 72 -2.52 -4.82 33.03
C ALA A 72 -3.90 -4.09 33.07
N PRO A 73 -4.08 -3.05 33.91
CA PRO A 73 -5.30 -2.27 33.95
C PRO A 73 -5.70 -1.76 32.55
N LEU A 74 -6.96 -2.01 32.17
CA LEU A 74 -7.50 -1.73 30.86
C LEU A 74 -8.30 -0.44 30.85
N VAL A 75 -8.22 0.30 29.74
CA VAL A 75 -9.04 1.48 29.45
C VAL A 75 -9.80 1.26 28.14
N PRO A 76 -11.06 1.74 28.00
CA PRO A 76 -11.82 1.56 26.78
C PRO A 76 -11.16 2.29 25.60
N PHE A 77 -11.29 1.70 24.41
CA PHE A 77 -10.81 2.32 23.17
C PHE A 77 -11.81 3.40 22.71
N THR A 78 -11.28 4.61 22.50
CA THR A 78 -12.02 5.72 21.91
C THR A 78 -11.20 6.29 20.76
N PRO A 79 -11.57 6.05 19.47
CA PRO A 79 -10.76 6.47 18.31
C PRO A 79 -10.40 7.96 18.34
N ALA A 80 -11.34 8.82 18.73
CA ALA A 80 -11.13 10.27 18.80
C ALA A 80 -10.09 10.72 19.84
N GLU A 81 -9.70 9.84 20.75
CA GLU A 81 -8.69 10.12 21.77
C GLU A 81 -7.29 9.65 21.38
N ILE A 82 -7.13 9.01 20.22
CA ILE A 82 -5.86 8.50 19.71
C ILE A 82 -5.39 9.40 18.57
N ASP A 83 -4.17 9.93 18.68
CA ASP A 83 -3.61 10.80 17.64
C ASP A 83 -3.02 10.00 16.47
N VAL A 84 -2.38 8.85 16.77
CA VAL A 84 -1.80 7.98 15.74
C VAL A 84 -1.77 6.51 16.19
N ALA A 85 -2.02 5.58 15.28
CA ALA A 85 -1.86 4.14 15.50
C ALA A 85 -0.70 3.58 14.66
N PHE A 86 0.13 2.75 15.29
CA PHE A 86 1.22 2.04 14.63
C PHE A 86 1.06 0.53 14.76
N CYS A 87 0.76 -0.15 13.64
CA CYS A 87 0.58 -1.59 13.60
C CYS A 87 1.94 -2.30 13.59
N ARG A 88 2.18 -3.12 14.62
CA ARG A 88 3.37 -3.94 14.78
C ARG A 88 3.07 -5.44 14.74
N SER A 89 1.88 -5.82 14.23
CA SER A 89 1.49 -7.22 14.09
C SER A 89 2.26 -7.92 12.97
N LEU A 90 2.61 -9.20 13.21
CA LEU A 90 3.27 -10.04 12.21
C LEU A 90 2.23 -10.74 11.32
N LYS A 91 2.58 -10.94 10.05
CA LYS A 91 1.85 -11.84 9.14
C LYS A 91 1.98 -13.32 9.60
N PRO A 92 1.10 -14.25 9.19
CA PRO A 92 -0.12 -13.95 8.45
C PRO A 92 -1.12 -13.19 9.31
N PHE A 93 -1.83 -12.23 8.69
CA PHE A 93 -2.94 -11.56 9.36
C PHE A 93 -4.16 -12.47 9.39
N GLY A 94 -4.92 -12.42 10.49
CA GLY A 94 -6.23 -13.06 10.57
C GLY A 94 -7.20 -12.50 9.53
N GLU A 95 -8.22 -13.28 9.20
CA GLU A 95 -9.27 -12.85 8.28
C GLU A 95 -9.93 -11.57 8.77
N GLY A 96 -10.09 -10.59 7.89
CA GLY A 96 -10.69 -9.30 8.24
C GLY A 96 -9.82 -8.33 9.02
N TYR A 97 -8.64 -8.72 9.53
CA TYR A 97 -7.79 -7.87 10.36
C TYR A 97 -7.51 -6.48 9.74
N LEU A 98 -7.03 -6.46 8.51
CA LEU A 98 -6.72 -5.19 7.83
C LEU A 98 -8.00 -4.42 7.45
N GLN A 99 -9.09 -5.11 7.15
CA GLN A 99 -10.39 -4.52 6.83
C GLN A 99 -10.99 -3.79 8.04
N VAL A 100 -10.90 -4.39 9.22
CA VAL A 100 -11.33 -3.74 10.48
C VAL A 100 -10.53 -2.48 10.75
N LEU A 101 -9.20 -2.55 10.64
CA LEU A 101 -8.34 -1.36 10.83
C LEU A 101 -8.59 -0.29 9.77
N GLN A 102 -8.83 -0.70 8.52
CA GLN A 102 -9.19 0.19 7.44
C GLN A 102 -10.50 0.95 7.71
N GLY A 103 -11.49 0.30 8.33
CA GLY A 103 -12.73 0.94 8.75
C GLY A 103 -12.54 2.09 9.75
N LEU A 104 -11.40 2.11 10.45
CA LEU A 104 -11.05 3.18 11.40
C LEU A 104 -10.28 4.36 10.77
N GLU A 105 -9.79 4.24 9.54
CA GLU A 105 -9.03 5.32 8.88
C GLU A 105 -9.76 6.67 8.80
N PRO A 106 -11.10 6.75 8.74
CA PRO A 106 -11.81 8.03 8.82
C PRO A 106 -11.66 8.78 10.14
N GLN A 107 -11.39 8.05 11.23
CA GLN A 107 -11.36 8.57 12.59
C GLN A 107 -9.98 8.54 13.23
N LEU A 108 -9.06 7.72 12.70
CA LEU A 108 -7.76 7.42 13.30
C LEU A 108 -6.66 7.47 12.24
N ARG A 109 -5.62 8.22 12.52
CA ARG A 109 -4.41 8.28 11.69
C ARG A 109 -3.57 7.03 11.90
N PHE A 110 -3.11 6.42 10.81
CA PHE A 110 -2.30 5.20 10.85
C PHE A 110 -0.89 5.40 10.29
N LEU A 111 0.04 4.73 10.91
CA LEU A 111 1.44 4.56 10.46
C LEU A 111 1.73 3.05 10.32
N ASN A 112 1.88 2.49 9.17
CA ASN A 112 1.47 2.83 7.82
C ASN A 112 -0.03 2.53 7.61
N ARG A 113 -0.61 3.09 6.59
CA ARG A 113 -2.04 3.00 6.31
C ARG A 113 -2.52 1.55 6.05
N PRO A 114 -3.56 1.04 6.76
CA PRO A 114 -4.07 -0.33 6.58
C PRO A 114 -4.55 -0.64 5.18
N SER A 115 -5.30 0.27 4.55
CA SER A 115 -5.80 0.09 3.18
C SER A 115 -4.69 -0.06 2.14
N SER A 116 -3.57 0.64 2.31
CA SER A 116 -2.41 0.51 1.44
C SER A 116 -1.62 -0.77 1.72
N LYS A 117 -1.62 -1.25 2.98
CA LYS A 117 -1.10 -2.58 3.31
C LYS A 117 -1.89 -3.72 2.64
N ILE A 118 -3.21 -3.57 2.48
CA ILE A 118 -4.03 -4.51 1.72
C ILE A 118 -3.56 -4.57 0.25
N GLN A 119 -3.26 -3.43 -0.36
CA GLN A 119 -2.72 -3.42 -1.73
C GLN A 119 -1.34 -4.07 -1.82
N GLN A 120 -0.48 -3.88 -0.81
CA GLN A 120 0.84 -4.51 -0.75
C GLN A 120 0.79 -6.05 -0.70
N LEU A 121 -0.30 -6.64 -0.23
CA LEU A 121 -0.45 -8.10 -0.23
C LEU A 121 -0.69 -8.67 -1.64
N LYS A 122 -1.04 -7.84 -2.62
CA LYS A 122 -1.24 -8.28 -4.00
C LYS A 122 0.11 -8.59 -4.66
N PRO A 123 0.24 -9.72 -5.37
CA PRO A 123 1.53 -10.17 -5.92
C PRO A 123 2.22 -9.16 -6.83
N HIS A 124 1.45 -8.38 -7.58
CA HIS A 124 1.97 -7.38 -8.52
C HIS A 124 2.46 -6.08 -7.87
N PHE A 125 2.07 -5.78 -6.63
CA PHE A 125 2.31 -4.48 -6.01
C PHE A 125 3.78 -4.04 -6.05
N LEU A 126 4.69 -4.94 -5.66
CA LEU A 126 6.11 -4.63 -5.65
C LEU A 126 6.67 -4.40 -7.06
N SER A 127 6.34 -5.29 -8.00
CA SER A 127 6.84 -5.21 -9.38
C SER A 127 6.33 -3.98 -10.14
N GLU A 128 5.13 -3.50 -9.84
CA GLU A 128 4.57 -2.29 -10.44
C GLU A 128 5.27 -1.02 -9.97
N LEU A 129 5.73 -0.98 -8.72
CA LEU A 129 6.37 0.20 -8.15
C LEU A 129 7.89 0.18 -8.25
N ALA A 130 8.50 -1.00 -8.12
CA ALA A 130 9.95 -1.17 -8.02
C ALA A 130 10.57 -2.08 -9.09
N GLY A 131 9.80 -2.53 -10.09
CA GLY A 131 10.25 -3.53 -11.07
C GLY A 131 11.55 -3.20 -11.77
N ALA A 132 11.81 -1.93 -12.09
CA ALA A 132 13.07 -1.48 -12.71
C ALA A 132 14.32 -1.72 -11.84
N PHE A 133 14.13 -1.87 -10.52
CA PHE A 133 15.21 -2.09 -9.55
C PHE A 133 15.27 -3.52 -9.03
N MET A 134 14.35 -4.38 -9.46
CA MET A 134 14.27 -5.79 -9.08
C MET A 134 15.17 -6.66 -9.98
N PRO A 135 15.49 -7.90 -9.56
CA PRO A 135 15.92 -8.93 -10.49
C PRO A 135 14.86 -9.19 -11.55
N ALA A 136 15.20 -9.94 -12.61
CA ALA A 136 14.19 -10.45 -13.54
C ALA A 136 13.07 -11.11 -12.74
N HIS A 137 11.82 -10.76 -13.02
CA HIS A 137 10.66 -11.19 -12.22
C HIS A 137 9.45 -11.42 -13.11
N LEU A 138 8.54 -12.25 -12.60
CA LEU A 138 7.26 -12.59 -13.21
C LEU A 138 6.20 -12.62 -12.11
N VAL A 139 4.99 -12.19 -12.41
CA VAL A 139 3.81 -12.46 -11.55
C VAL A 139 2.80 -13.19 -12.39
N SER A 140 2.60 -14.47 -12.11
CA SER A 140 1.72 -15.33 -12.88
C SER A 140 1.16 -16.48 -12.03
N GLY A 141 0.01 -17.02 -12.47
CA GLY A 141 -0.54 -18.30 -12.04
C GLY A 141 -0.47 -19.34 -13.16
N ASP A 142 -0.05 -18.95 -14.38
CA ASP A 142 0.03 -19.84 -15.55
C ASP A 142 1.31 -20.70 -15.52
N PRO A 143 1.16 -22.06 -15.46
CA PRO A 143 2.29 -22.96 -15.49
C PRO A 143 3.21 -22.81 -16.70
N ALA A 144 2.69 -22.46 -17.87
CA ALA A 144 3.48 -22.31 -19.09
C ALA A 144 4.40 -21.08 -19.03
N GLU A 145 3.87 -19.92 -18.58
CA GLU A 145 4.66 -18.72 -18.39
C GLU A 145 5.77 -18.92 -17.36
N ILE A 146 5.43 -19.59 -16.24
CA ILE A 146 6.38 -19.82 -15.16
C ILE A 146 7.46 -20.82 -15.59
N THR A 147 7.13 -21.85 -16.37
CA THR A 147 8.10 -22.79 -16.94
C THR A 147 9.07 -22.06 -17.88
N SER A 148 8.56 -21.22 -18.78
CA SER A 148 9.39 -20.41 -19.69
C SER A 148 10.31 -19.46 -18.91
N PHE A 149 9.82 -18.86 -17.83
CA PHE A 149 10.63 -18.00 -16.97
C PHE A 149 11.76 -18.77 -16.26
N LEU A 150 11.48 -19.97 -15.74
CA LEU A 150 12.47 -20.86 -15.12
C LEU A 150 13.54 -21.31 -16.14
N GLU A 151 13.12 -21.68 -17.36
CA GLU A 151 14.04 -22.09 -18.43
C GLU A 151 14.98 -20.95 -18.87
N SER A 152 14.43 -19.71 -18.91
CA SER A 152 15.19 -18.53 -19.33
C SER A 152 16.16 -18.01 -18.28
N HIS A 153 15.85 -18.21 -16.99
CA HIS A 153 16.59 -17.58 -15.88
C HIS A 153 17.28 -18.56 -14.93
N GLY A 154 17.12 -19.87 -15.14
CA GLY A 154 17.61 -20.89 -14.21
C GLY A 154 16.77 -20.95 -12.93
N ASP A 155 17.43 -21.07 -11.77
CA ASP A 155 16.71 -21.09 -10.50
C ASP A 155 15.91 -19.82 -10.24
N VAL A 156 14.71 -19.98 -9.70
CA VAL A 156 13.82 -18.86 -9.35
C VAL A 156 13.33 -18.97 -7.90
N VAL A 157 12.94 -17.85 -7.33
CA VAL A 157 12.33 -17.76 -6.00
C VAL A 157 10.86 -17.38 -6.16
N ALA A 158 9.97 -18.23 -5.64
CA ALA A 158 8.53 -17.93 -5.53
C ALA A 158 8.22 -17.35 -4.15
N LYS A 159 7.35 -16.36 -4.10
CA LYS A 159 6.91 -15.70 -2.87
C LYS A 159 5.39 -15.65 -2.77
N GLN A 160 4.86 -16.06 -1.60
CA GLN A 160 3.45 -15.92 -1.23
C GLN A 160 3.21 -14.57 -0.53
N GLY A 161 2.11 -13.88 -0.85
CA GLY A 161 1.85 -12.51 -0.40
C GLY A 161 1.63 -12.32 1.10
N ASN A 162 0.85 -13.21 1.75
CA ASN A 162 0.51 -13.09 3.17
C ASN A 162 1.38 -13.99 4.06
N SER A 163 2.71 -13.86 3.93
CA SER A 163 3.67 -14.63 4.71
C SER A 163 4.74 -13.73 5.34
N THR A 164 5.42 -14.26 6.37
CA THR A 164 6.53 -13.58 7.06
C THR A 164 7.58 -14.60 7.49
N GLN A 165 8.77 -14.13 7.87
CA GLN A 165 9.85 -14.96 8.38
C GLN A 165 10.23 -16.13 7.43
N ALA A 166 10.16 -15.88 6.14
CA ALA A 166 10.44 -16.83 5.05
C ALA A 166 9.46 -18.04 4.94
N GLN A 167 8.35 -18.05 5.66
CA GLN A 167 7.35 -19.14 5.63
C GLN A 167 6.69 -19.35 4.26
N GLY A 168 6.64 -18.33 3.41
CA GLY A 168 6.07 -18.41 2.05
C GLY A 168 7.12 -18.15 0.98
N VAL A 169 8.37 -18.55 1.18
CA VAL A 169 9.48 -18.37 0.24
C VAL A 169 10.03 -19.71 -0.19
N PHE A 170 10.06 -19.96 -1.49
CA PHE A 170 10.45 -21.22 -2.09
C PHE A 170 11.44 -20.99 -3.23
N ARG A 171 12.52 -21.77 -3.31
CA ARG A 171 13.41 -21.83 -4.44
C ARG A 171 13.00 -22.99 -5.34
N LEU A 172 12.87 -22.72 -6.63
CA LEU A 172 12.54 -23.69 -7.64
C LEU A 172 13.72 -23.85 -8.60
N SER A 173 14.09 -25.10 -8.89
CA SER A 173 15.12 -25.43 -9.87
C SER A 173 14.69 -26.62 -10.73
N ASN A 174 15.17 -26.66 -11.98
CA ASN A 174 15.01 -27.83 -12.84
C ASN A 174 16.28 -28.68 -12.75
N GLN A 175 16.18 -29.87 -12.18
CA GLN A 175 17.26 -30.83 -12.02
C GLN A 175 16.97 -32.08 -12.86
N GLN A 176 17.58 -32.21 -14.03
CA GLN A 176 17.44 -33.35 -14.94
C GLN A 176 15.98 -33.66 -15.32
N GLY A 177 15.18 -32.63 -15.56
CA GLY A 177 13.75 -32.76 -15.92
C GLY A 177 12.80 -32.91 -14.75
N ARG A 178 13.28 -32.87 -13.50
CA ARG A 178 12.46 -32.80 -12.29
C ARG A 178 12.48 -31.40 -11.70
N ILE A 179 11.33 -30.93 -11.26
CA ILE A 179 11.22 -29.67 -10.56
C ILE A 179 11.45 -29.90 -9.06
N VAL A 180 12.52 -29.30 -8.57
CA VAL A 180 12.86 -29.33 -7.15
C VAL A 180 12.36 -28.04 -6.52
N VAL A 181 11.55 -28.18 -5.47
CA VAL A 181 11.04 -27.09 -4.64
C VAL A 181 11.74 -27.16 -3.29
N GLU A 182 12.53 -26.15 -2.97
CA GLU A 182 13.21 -26.01 -1.70
C GLU A 182 12.55 -24.88 -0.89
N HIS A 183 11.92 -25.23 0.22
CA HIS A 183 11.36 -24.26 1.13
C HIS A 183 12.45 -23.53 1.91
N ALA A 184 12.30 -22.24 2.13
CA ALA A 184 13.26 -21.40 2.85
C ALA A 184 13.57 -21.88 4.31
N LEU A 185 12.74 -22.74 4.88
CA LEU A 185 12.95 -23.35 6.19
C LEU A 185 13.53 -24.79 6.11
N GLY A 186 14.03 -25.21 4.94
CA GLY A 186 14.84 -26.42 4.78
C GLY A 186 14.10 -27.65 4.28
N GLN A 187 12.79 -27.61 4.01
CA GLN A 187 12.07 -28.71 3.35
C GLN A 187 12.39 -28.74 1.86
N ARG A 188 12.65 -29.91 1.30
CA ARG A 188 12.91 -30.12 -0.12
C ARG A 188 11.96 -31.19 -0.66
N LEU A 189 11.30 -30.90 -1.77
CA LEU A 189 10.37 -31.79 -2.46
C LEU A 189 10.71 -31.82 -3.95
N GLU A 190 10.47 -32.96 -4.59
CA GLU A 190 10.69 -33.15 -6.02
C GLU A 190 9.36 -33.50 -6.70
N HIS A 191 9.09 -32.83 -7.82
CA HIS A 191 7.88 -32.99 -8.60
C HIS A 191 8.23 -33.43 -10.03
N SER A 192 7.36 -34.25 -10.62
CA SER A 192 7.52 -34.74 -12.01
C SER A 192 7.16 -33.66 -13.03
N SER A 193 6.42 -32.62 -12.62
CA SER A 193 6.01 -31.51 -13.49
C SER A 193 5.91 -30.20 -12.71
N PHE A 194 5.94 -29.10 -13.43
CA PHE A 194 5.78 -27.77 -12.86
C PHE A 194 4.35 -27.57 -12.31
N GLY A 195 3.33 -28.09 -12.99
CA GLY A 195 1.94 -28.02 -12.51
C GLY A 195 1.76 -28.62 -11.11
N ALA A 196 2.34 -29.81 -10.87
CA ALA A 196 2.30 -30.44 -9.54
C ALA A 196 3.05 -29.65 -8.46
N ALA A 197 4.13 -28.94 -8.82
CA ALA A 197 4.84 -28.06 -7.92
C ALA A 197 4.01 -26.80 -7.57
N LEU A 198 3.33 -26.23 -8.56
CA LEU A 198 2.49 -25.03 -8.38
C LEU A 198 1.26 -25.28 -7.53
N GLU A 199 0.57 -26.40 -7.70
CA GLU A 199 -0.58 -26.78 -6.86
C GLU A 199 -0.23 -26.72 -5.37
N GLN A 200 0.99 -27.12 -5.02
CA GLN A 200 1.48 -27.06 -3.63
C GLN A 200 1.79 -25.61 -3.18
N LEU A 201 2.23 -24.74 -4.08
CA LEU A 201 2.67 -23.37 -3.75
C LEU A 201 1.51 -22.36 -3.73
N GLN A 202 0.50 -22.57 -4.58
CA GLN A 202 -0.54 -21.58 -4.81
C GLN A 202 -1.61 -21.54 -3.71
N GLY A 203 -1.83 -22.63 -2.98
CA GLY A 203 -2.93 -22.70 -2.00
C GLY A 203 -4.34 -22.61 -2.61
N GLY A 204 -4.44 -22.61 -3.96
CA GLY A 204 -5.67 -22.61 -4.74
C GLY A 204 -5.37 -22.47 -6.24
N PRO A 205 -6.27 -22.93 -7.13
CA PRO A 205 -6.08 -22.87 -8.56
C PRO A 205 -5.97 -21.40 -9.03
N ASP A 206 -5.08 -21.18 -9.99
CA ASP A 206 -4.84 -19.89 -10.67
C ASP A 206 -4.47 -18.71 -9.75
N THR A 207 -4.06 -18.97 -8.50
CA THR A 207 -3.59 -17.91 -7.61
C THR A 207 -2.22 -17.41 -8.09
N PRO A 208 -2.08 -16.16 -8.55
CA PRO A 208 -0.80 -15.67 -9.04
C PRO A 208 0.20 -15.55 -7.89
N LEU A 209 1.44 -16.01 -8.15
CA LEU A 209 2.59 -15.85 -7.28
C LEU A 209 3.59 -14.89 -7.90
N GLN A 210 4.42 -14.28 -7.06
CA GLN A 210 5.57 -13.52 -7.52
C GLN A 210 6.78 -14.45 -7.64
N PHE A 211 7.38 -14.48 -8.83
CA PHE A 211 8.62 -15.17 -9.11
C PHE A 211 9.72 -14.15 -9.35
N MET A 212 10.93 -14.44 -8.88
CA MET A 212 12.13 -13.66 -9.16
C MET A 212 13.27 -14.60 -9.47
N ARG A 213 14.15 -14.20 -10.40
CA ARG A 213 15.40 -14.92 -10.65
C ARG A 213 16.15 -15.07 -9.32
N PHE A 214 16.62 -16.28 -9.03
CA PHE A 214 17.46 -16.54 -7.87
C PHE A 214 18.82 -15.83 -8.05
N LEU A 215 19.26 -15.10 -7.04
CA LEU A 215 20.52 -14.39 -7.03
C LEU A 215 21.56 -15.23 -6.26
N PRO A 216 22.66 -15.71 -6.89
CA PRO A 216 23.54 -16.69 -6.26
C PRO A 216 24.42 -16.12 -5.15
N ARG A 217 24.59 -14.79 -5.07
CA ARG A 217 25.43 -14.13 -4.06
C ARG A 217 24.74 -13.98 -2.69
N THR A 218 23.87 -14.93 -2.35
CA THR A 218 23.18 -14.93 -1.04
C THR A 218 24.12 -15.05 0.16
N SER A 219 25.31 -15.63 -0.02
CA SER A 219 26.36 -15.68 1.01
C SER A 219 26.89 -14.29 1.42
N GLU A 220 26.77 -13.29 0.54
CA GLU A 220 27.12 -11.90 0.86
C GLU A 220 26.09 -11.26 1.84
N GLY A 221 24.98 -11.93 2.03
CA GLY A 221 23.89 -11.52 2.89
C GLY A 221 22.79 -10.78 2.15
N ASP A 222 21.74 -10.46 2.87
CA ASP A 222 20.73 -9.50 2.46
C ASP A 222 20.94 -8.17 3.21
N LYS A 223 20.67 -7.06 2.54
CA LYS A 223 20.83 -5.73 3.14
C LYS A 223 19.47 -5.12 3.41
N ARG A 224 19.22 -4.76 4.69
CA ARG A 224 18.10 -3.94 5.10
C ARG A 224 18.50 -2.47 5.11
N VAL A 225 17.78 -1.64 4.34
CA VAL A 225 17.83 -0.18 4.44
C VAL A 225 16.56 0.30 5.10
N VAL A 226 16.71 1.06 6.20
CA VAL A 226 15.58 1.60 6.96
C VAL A 226 15.29 3.01 6.48
N VAL A 227 14.05 3.26 6.08
CA VAL A 227 13.60 4.54 5.53
C VAL A 227 12.41 5.06 6.33
N LEU A 228 12.51 6.30 6.77
CA LEU A 228 11.47 7.04 7.47
C LEU A 228 11.12 8.30 6.68
N ASP A 229 9.90 8.39 6.20
CA ASP A 229 9.40 9.54 5.43
C ASP A 229 10.35 10.02 4.32
N GLY A 230 10.95 9.07 3.59
CA GLY A 230 11.91 9.31 2.52
C GLY A 230 13.36 9.47 2.96
N GLN A 231 13.60 9.69 4.25
CA GLN A 231 14.93 9.78 4.80
C GLN A 231 15.53 8.38 5.06
N ILE A 232 16.70 8.12 4.52
CA ILE A 232 17.46 6.90 4.83
C ILE A 232 18.12 7.08 6.20
N LEU A 233 17.68 6.28 7.18
CA LEU A 233 18.25 6.34 8.54
C LEU A 233 19.52 5.50 8.66
N GLY A 234 19.68 4.48 7.84
CA GLY A 234 20.86 3.63 7.81
C GLY A 234 20.58 2.27 7.18
N ALA A 235 21.63 1.47 7.10
CA ALA A 235 21.55 0.12 6.57
C ALA A 235 22.41 -0.87 7.32
N TYR A 236 22.01 -2.14 7.31
CA TYR A 236 22.79 -3.25 7.84
C TYR A 236 22.60 -4.49 6.98
N VAL A 237 23.64 -5.31 6.88
CA VAL A 237 23.62 -6.62 6.20
C VAL A 237 23.34 -7.69 7.24
N ARG A 238 22.45 -8.62 6.87
CA ARG A 238 22.16 -9.85 7.62
C ARG A 238 22.83 -11.01 6.88
N ARG A 239 23.60 -11.83 7.59
CA ARG A 239 24.23 -13.02 7.04
C ARG A 239 23.83 -14.25 7.80
N SER A 240 23.44 -15.31 7.09
CA SER A 240 23.17 -16.61 7.70
C SER A 240 24.43 -17.16 8.39
N ALA A 241 24.27 -17.68 9.59
CA ALA A 241 25.37 -18.36 10.30
C ALA A 241 25.71 -19.72 9.68
N THR A 242 24.77 -20.35 8.95
CA THR A 242 24.88 -21.70 8.39
C THR A 242 25.20 -21.71 6.88
N GLY A 243 25.32 -20.54 6.24
CA GLY A 243 25.48 -20.44 4.77
C GLY A 243 24.21 -20.79 3.98
N HIS A 244 23.06 -20.85 4.64
CA HIS A 244 21.77 -21.05 3.96
C HIS A 244 21.48 -19.89 3.01
N TRP A 245 20.77 -20.14 1.91
CA TRP A 245 20.45 -19.12 0.91
C TRP A 245 19.46 -18.04 1.41
N VAL A 246 18.82 -18.24 2.57
CA VAL A 246 17.97 -17.24 3.25
C VAL A 246 18.73 -16.68 4.46
N ASN A 247 18.91 -15.36 4.47
CA ASN A 247 19.63 -14.62 5.49
C ASN A 247 18.67 -14.03 6.54
N ASN A 248 17.96 -14.86 7.28
CA ASN A 248 16.98 -14.40 8.28
C ASN A 248 17.62 -14.31 9.68
N VAL A 249 17.47 -13.14 10.35
CA VAL A 249 17.93 -12.93 11.74
C VAL A 249 17.23 -13.91 12.71
N ALA A 250 15.97 -14.24 12.46
CA ALA A 250 15.23 -15.21 13.27
C ALA A 250 15.86 -16.63 13.29
N ALA A 251 16.75 -16.93 12.33
CA ALA A 251 17.51 -18.17 12.24
C ALA A 251 18.96 -18.05 12.78
N GLY A 252 19.27 -17.03 13.62
CA GLY A 252 20.59 -16.86 14.21
C GLY A 252 21.61 -16.10 13.34
N GLY A 253 21.14 -15.36 12.33
CA GLY A 253 21.99 -14.57 11.43
C GLY A 253 22.71 -13.43 12.16
N ARG A 254 23.93 -13.11 11.69
CA ARG A 254 24.72 -11.97 12.18
C ARG A 254 24.38 -10.70 11.43
N CYS A 255 24.29 -9.58 12.14
CA CYS A 255 24.07 -8.26 11.57
C CYS A 255 25.33 -7.39 11.68
N ALA A 256 25.62 -6.60 10.65
CA ALA A 256 26.67 -5.60 10.66
C ALA A 256 26.21 -4.35 9.89
N LEU A 257 26.62 -3.15 10.35
CA LEU A 257 26.36 -1.91 9.61
C LEU A 257 26.94 -2.01 8.20
N ALA A 258 26.26 -1.40 7.25
CA ALA A 258 26.69 -1.36 5.87
C ALA A 258 26.44 0.03 5.24
N PRO A 259 27.30 0.50 4.33
CA PRO A 259 27.04 1.72 3.60
C PRO A 259 25.88 1.51 2.62
N VAL A 260 25.13 2.59 2.37
CA VAL A 260 24.11 2.63 1.31
C VAL A 260 24.76 3.07 0.02
N THR A 261 24.65 2.28 -1.04
CA THR A 261 25.21 2.56 -2.37
C THR A 261 24.31 3.52 -3.16
N ASP A 262 24.83 4.08 -4.25
CA ASP A 262 24.06 4.97 -5.12
C ASP A 262 22.90 4.24 -5.81
N ALA A 263 23.07 2.97 -6.18
CA ALA A 263 22.02 2.15 -6.76
C ALA A 263 20.81 1.99 -5.77
N GLU A 264 21.10 1.76 -4.50
CA GLU A 264 20.07 1.67 -3.45
C GLU A 264 19.41 3.03 -3.20
N ARG A 265 20.18 4.12 -3.15
CA ARG A 265 19.63 5.49 -3.03
C ARG A 265 18.73 5.82 -4.21
N GLN A 266 19.12 5.46 -5.41
CA GLN A 266 18.32 5.68 -6.61
C GLN A 266 17.00 4.89 -6.56
N ALA A 267 17.05 3.61 -6.18
CA ALA A 267 15.86 2.78 -6.03
C ALA A 267 14.88 3.39 -5.01
N ILE A 268 15.39 3.83 -3.85
CA ILE A 268 14.60 4.45 -2.80
C ILE A 268 14.01 5.78 -3.29
N ALA A 269 14.82 6.67 -3.87
CA ALA A 269 14.37 7.97 -4.35
C ALA A 269 13.31 7.87 -5.45
N SER A 270 13.42 6.86 -6.32
CA SER A 270 12.47 6.64 -7.42
C SER A 270 11.14 6.03 -6.95
N THR A 271 11.16 5.17 -5.93
CA THR A 271 9.96 4.47 -5.45
C THR A 271 9.26 5.18 -4.29
N TRP A 272 10.01 5.87 -3.43
CA TRP A 272 9.48 6.55 -2.25
C TRP A 272 8.27 7.45 -2.52
N PRO A 273 8.25 8.33 -3.54
CA PRO A 273 7.12 9.23 -3.76
C PRO A 273 5.78 8.51 -3.96
N ALA A 274 5.81 7.33 -4.60
CA ALA A 274 4.62 6.50 -4.77
C ALA A 274 4.15 5.89 -3.43
N TYR A 275 5.08 5.39 -2.61
CA TYR A 275 4.74 4.89 -1.26
C TYR A 275 4.19 6.00 -0.36
N ALA A 276 4.80 7.18 -0.39
CA ALA A 276 4.36 8.35 0.39
C ALA A 276 2.94 8.77 0.03
N SER A 277 2.59 8.82 -1.28
CA SER A 277 1.26 9.20 -1.75
C SER A 277 0.16 8.22 -1.31
N MET A 278 0.54 6.99 -0.97
CA MET A 278 -0.32 5.96 -0.40
C MET A 278 -0.35 5.96 1.14
N GLY A 279 0.32 6.90 1.81
CA GLY A 279 0.40 6.93 3.29
C GLY A 279 1.29 5.85 3.90
N LEU A 280 2.26 5.34 3.13
CA LEU A 280 3.25 4.36 3.56
C LEU A 280 4.58 5.07 3.83
N ARG A 281 4.85 5.42 5.08
CA ARG A 281 5.96 6.31 5.46
C ARG A 281 7.12 5.64 6.17
N VAL A 282 6.87 4.50 6.80
CA VAL A 282 7.89 3.67 7.45
C VAL A 282 8.16 2.48 6.57
N LEU A 283 9.35 2.41 5.95
CA LEU A 283 9.69 1.41 4.96
C LEU A 283 10.99 0.68 5.32
N GLY A 284 11.02 -0.61 5.04
CA GLY A 284 12.23 -1.43 5.12
C GLY A 284 12.52 -2.03 3.74
N TYR A 285 13.53 -1.51 3.05
CA TYR A 285 13.98 -2.06 1.77
C TYR A 285 14.94 -3.21 2.02
N ASP A 286 14.67 -4.35 1.41
CA ASP A 286 15.58 -5.50 1.41
C ASP A 286 16.20 -5.63 0.02
N PHE A 287 17.53 -5.71 -0.01
CA PHE A 287 18.31 -5.83 -1.22
C PHE A 287 19.16 -7.10 -1.20
N LEU A 288 19.32 -7.71 -2.37
CA LEU A 288 20.22 -8.81 -2.64
C LEU A 288 21.18 -8.44 -3.78
N GLN A 289 22.41 -8.94 -3.74
CA GLN A 289 23.38 -8.69 -4.81
C GLN A 289 23.12 -9.61 -6.00
N ASP A 290 23.08 -9.01 -7.20
CA ASP A 290 23.11 -9.75 -8.46
C ASP A 290 24.53 -10.25 -8.80
N ASP A 291 24.68 -10.92 -9.95
CA ASP A 291 25.97 -11.50 -10.38
C ASP A 291 27.09 -10.45 -10.51
N SER A 292 26.73 -9.21 -10.83
CA SER A 292 27.67 -8.08 -10.93
C SER A 292 28.05 -7.48 -9.56
N GLY A 293 27.38 -7.88 -8.48
CA GLY A 293 27.49 -7.29 -7.17
C GLY A 293 26.61 -6.04 -6.96
N THR A 294 25.73 -5.72 -7.90
CA THR A 294 24.79 -4.63 -7.77
C THR A 294 23.62 -5.05 -6.85
N TRP A 295 23.25 -4.17 -5.90
CA TRP A 295 22.14 -4.41 -5.01
C TRP A 295 20.82 -4.21 -5.73
N ARG A 296 19.98 -5.26 -5.76
CA ARG A 296 18.65 -5.31 -6.36
C ARG A 296 17.57 -5.40 -5.28
N VAL A 297 16.46 -4.70 -5.48
CA VAL A 297 15.32 -4.78 -4.58
C VAL A 297 14.74 -6.18 -4.59
N SER A 298 14.70 -6.83 -3.44
CA SER A 298 14.05 -8.14 -3.26
C SER A 298 12.71 -8.03 -2.56
N GLU A 299 12.55 -7.01 -1.69
CA GLU A 299 11.32 -6.75 -0.96
C GLU A 299 11.30 -5.30 -0.44
N ILE A 300 10.10 -4.71 -0.32
CA ILE A 300 9.88 -3.45 0.39
C ILE A 300 8.81 -3.70 1.45
N ASN A 301 9.23 -3.72 2.70
CA ASN A 301 8.37 -3.99 3.83
C ASN A 301 7.66 -2.72 4.28
N VAL A 302 6.31 -2.77 4.37
CA VAL A 302 5.47 -1.66 4.86
C VAL A 302 4.58 -2.06 6.04
N GLY A 303 4.60 -3.33 6.42
CA GLY A 303 3.81 -3.89 7.53
C GLY A 303 4.45 -3.62 8.89
N ASN A 304 5.00 -4.66 9.49
CA ASN A 304 5.79 -4.55 10.70
C ASN A 304 7.27 -4.27 10.35
N VAL A 305 7.57 -3.03 10.00
CA VAL A 305 8.92 -2.64 9.58
C VAL A 305 9.84 -2.64 10.80
N GLY A 306 10.80 -3.55 10.84
CA GLY A 306 11.87 -3.61 11.81
C GLY A 306 13.16 -2.98 11.30
N GLY A 307 14.13 -2.85 12.22
CA GLY A 307 15.48 -2.37 11.93
C GLY A 307 15.88 -1.09 12.66
N PHE A 308 14.95 -0.36 13.24
CA PHE A 308 15.24 0.89 13.96
C PHE A 308 16.05 0.64 15.23
N ALA A 309 15.56 -0.25 16.10
CA ALA A 309 16.30 -0.63 17.31
C ALA A 309 17.61 -1.35 16.95
N ARG A 310 17.59 -2.19 15.90
CA ARG A 310 18.79 -2.89 15.43
C ARG A 310 19.89 -1.94 14.94
N LEU A 311 19.53 -0.92 14.15
CA LEU A 311 20.50 0.10 13.73
C LEU A 311 21.15 0.80 14.93
N GLN A 312 20.35 1.20 15.91
CA GLN A 312 20.84 1.87 17.12
C GLN A 312 21.75 0.95 17.95
N GLN A 313 21.41 -0.33 18.11
CA GLN A 313 22.22 -1.34 18.78
C GLN A 313 23.58 -1.57 18.08
N LEU A 314 23.61 -1.48 16.75
CA LEU A 314 24.84 -1.61 15.96
C LEU A 314 25.69 -0.33 15.94
N GLY A 315 25.27 0.74 16.60
CA GLY A 315 25.94 2.03 16.57
C GLY A 315 25.67 2.86 15.30
N GLY A 316 24.61 2.55 14.57
CA GLY A 316 24.15 3.24 13.35
C GLY A 316 23.38 4.54 13.60
N GLY A 317 23.60 5.22 14.72
CA GLY A 317 22.92 6.47 15.07
C GLY A 317 21.65 6.26 15.91
N ALA A 318 20.88 7.32 16.11
CA ALA A 318 19.68 7.37 16.97
C ALA A 318 18.40 7.07 16.17
N ALA A 319 18.39 6.00 15.35
CA ALA A 319 17.30 5.72 14.42
C ALA A 319 15.94 5.50 15.12
N LEU A 320 15.95 4.89 16.30
CA LEU A 320 14.73 4.68 17.08
C LEU A 320 14.20 5.98 17.69
N ASP A 321 15.10 6.84 18.20
CA ASP A 321 14.71 8.13 18.75
C ASP A 321 14.19 9.07 17.65
N GLN A 322 14.79 9.04 16.46
CA GLN A 322 14.31 9.77 15.27
C GLN A 322 12.91 9.29 14.86
N LEU A 323 12.65 7.99 14.90
CA LEU A 323 11.31 7.46 14.63
C LEU A 323 10.27 7.97 15.63
N LEU A 324 10.59 7.98 16.93
CA LEU A 324 9.66 8.43 17.97
C LEU A 324 9.39 9.93 17.90
N ALA A 325 10.40 10.75 17.68
CA ALA A 325 10.25 12.18 17.46
C ALA A 325 9.39 12.47 16.22
N TRP A 326 9.67 11.77 15.13
CA TRP A 326 8.87 11.90 13.91
C TRP A 326 7.40 11.45 14.10
N ILE A 327 7.15 10.38 14.88
CA ILE A 327 5.78 9.93 15.22
C ILE A 327 5.05 11.02 16.00
N HIS A 328 5.69 11.65 16.97
CA HIS A 328 5.11 12.75 17.73
C HIS A 328 4.70 13.91 16.81
N ASP A 329 5.60 14.37 15.95
CA ASP A 329 5.33 15.49 15.03
C ASP A 329 4.25 15.13 14.01
N PHE A 330 4.29 13.91 13.47
CA PHE A 330 3.27 13.40 12.55
C PHE A 330 1.89 13.29 13.22
N ALA A 331 1.82 12.87 14.47
CA ALA A 331 0.59 12.77 15.26
C ALA A 331 -0.09 14.14 15.42
N LEU A 332 0.70 15.19 15.69
CA LEU A 332 0.23 16.54 15.97
C LEU A 332 0.15 17.44 14.72
N ALA A 333 0.67 16.98 13.58
CA ALA A 333 0.66 17.77 12.35
C ALA A 333 -0.77 18.16 11.90
N PRO A 334 -1.02 19.41 11.50
CA PRO A 334 -2.33 19.84 11.03
C PRO A 334 -2.73 19.06 9.77
N ALA A 335 -3.99 18.67 9.71
CA ALA A 335 -4.52 17.82 8.65
C ALA A 335 -5.31 18.66 7.61
N SER A 336 -4.67 19.64 6.97
CA SER A 336 -5.28 20.41 5.88
C SER A 336 -5.44 19.56 4.62
N LEU A 337 -6.59 19.72 3.95
CA LEU A 337 -6.82 19.17 2.60
C LEU A 337 -6.23 20.12 1.55
N GLU A 338 -5.53 19.57 0.57
CA GLU A 338 -4.98 20.27 -0.57
C GLU A 338 -5.46 19.61 -1.85
N ILE A 339 -5.92 20.41 -2.83
CA ILE A 339 -6.25 19.93 -4.18
C ILE A 339 -5.18 20.44 -5.15
N ARG A 340 -4.61 19.56 -5.93
CA ARG A 340 -3.59 19.89 -6.94
C ARG A 340 -3.67 18.97 -8.16
N ALA A 341 -2.98 19.34 -9.22
CA ALA A 341 -2.81 18.45 -10.37
C ALA A 341 -2.08 17.16 -9.97
N ALA A 342 -2.51 16.04 -10.54
CA ALA A 342 -1.85 14.75 -10.34
C ALA A 342 -0.47 14.74 -10.99
N GLN A 343 0.47 14.08 -10.33
CA GLN A 343 1.85 13.87 -10.77
C GLN A 343 2.15 12.37 -10.87
N ALA A 344 3.22 11.99 -11.54
CA ALA A 344 3.59 10.57 -11.70
C ALA A 344 3.71 9.80 -10.36
N ARG A 345 4.15 10.49 -9.31
CA ARG A 345 4.20 9.89 -7.96
C ARG A 345 2.84 9.50 -7.38
N ASP A 346 1.74 10.06 -7.90
CA ASP A 346 0.38 9.81 -7.41
C ASP A 346 -0.28 8.62 -8.10
N ASP A 347 0.30 8.14 -9.22
CA ASP A 347 -0.28 7.10 -10.08
C ASP A 347 -0.62 5.82 -9.29
N GLY A 348 0.24 5.41 -8.35
CA GLY A 348 0.02 4.26 -7.47
C GLY A 348 -1.18 4.43 -6.54
N ALA A 349 -1.34 5.61 -5.94
CA ALA A 349 -2.45 5.90 -5.04
C ALA A 349 -3.78 6.06 -5.79
N ILE A 350 -3.76 6.74 -6.94
CA ILE A 350 -4.94 6.86 -7.83
C ILE A 350 -5.41 5.47 -8.26
N ALA A 351 -4.46 4.62 -8.72
CA ALA A 351 -4.75 3.24 -9.09
C ALA A 351 -5.36 2.43 -7.94
N ALA A 352 -4.81 2.55 -6.73
CA ALA A 352 -5.31 1.86 -5.55
C ALA A 352 -6.73 2.30 -5.17
N ILE A 353 -7.03 3.60 -5.21
CA ILE A 353 -8.37 4.14 -4.95
C ILE A 353 -9.36 3.64 -6.00
N TYR A 354 -8.99 3.65 -7.28
CA TYR A 354 -9.86 3.19 -8.36
C TYR A 354 -10.07 1.68 -8.34
N GLN A 355 -9.01 0.90 -8.08
CA GLN A 355 -9.12 -0.55 -7.96
C GLN A 355 -10.11 -0.97 -6.88
N ARG A 356 -10.20 -0.22 -5.77
CA ARG A 356 -11.22 -0.46 -4.74
C ARG A 356 -12.64 -0.26 -5.28
N ALA A 357 -12.86 0.77 -6.10
CA ALA A 357 -14.17 1.00 -6.70
C ALA A 357 -14.54 -0.14 -7.66
N ILE A 358 -13.57 -0.70 -8.39
CA ILE A 358 -13.74 -1.89 -9.23
C ILE A 358 -14.06 -3.11 -8.36
N ASP A 359 -13.26 -3.38 -7.33
CA ASP A 359 -13.40 -4.54 -6.44
C ASP A 359 -14.74 -4.53 -5.66
N GLN A 360 -15.23 -3.34 -5.29
CA GLN A 360 -16.52 -3.17 -4.60
C GLN A 360 -17.71 -3.46 -5.52
N GLY A 361 -17.57 -3.20 -6.83
CA GLY A 361 -18.65 -3.32 -7.82
C GLY A 361 -19.75 -2.26 -7.68
N GLY A 362 -20.49 -2.03 -8.77
CA GLY A 362 -21.61 -1.08 -8.79
C GLY A 362 -21.24 0.40 -8.69
N ILE A 363 -19.96 0.74 -8.77
CA ILE A 363 -19.43 2.11 -8.74
C ILE A 363 -18.90 2.52 -10.11
N THR A 364 -18.19 1.63 -10.77
CA THR A 364 -17.64 1.80 -12.12
C THR A 364 -18.05 0.64 -13.01
N MET A 365 -17.94 0.84 -14.32
CA MET A 365 -18.16 -0.21 -15.31
C MET A 365 -16.87 -0.93 -15.74
N ASP A 366 -15.74 -0.60 -15.12
CA ASP A 366 -14.49 -1.32 -15.33
C ASP A 366 -14.47 -2.61 -14.50
N ALA A 367 -13.98 -3.68 -15.14
CA ALA A 367 -13.83 -5.02 -14.53
C ALA A 367 -12.38 -5.46 -14.41
N CYS A 368 -11.50 -4.85 -15.22
CA CYS A 368 -10.10 -5.24 -15.29
C CYS A 368 -9.29 -4.53 -14.20
N ARG A 369 -8.17 -5.19 -13.86
CA ARG A 369 -7.18 -4.57 -13.00
C ARG A 369 -6.70 -3.22 -13.55
N PHE A 370 -6.61 -2.24 -12.66
CA PHE A 370 -6.18 -0.89 -13.00
C PHE A 370 -4.81 -0.58 -12.37
N PRO A 371 -3.70 -0.89 -13.06
CA PRO A 371 -2.35 -0.70 -12.52
C PRO A 371 -1.90 0.77 -12.61
N PRO A 372 -0.84 1.19 -11.87
CA PRO A 372 -0.29 2.54 -11.94
C PRO A 372 0.07 2.99 -13.36
N LYS A 373 0.57 2.08 -14.21
CA LYS A 373 0.86 2.37 -15.63
C LYS A 373 -0.38 2.80 -16.43
N ALA A 374 -1.57 2.33 -16.05
CA ALA A 374 -2.81 2.75 -16.71
C ALA A 374 -3.18 4.19 -16.32
N VAL A 375 -2.86 4.60 -15.08
CA VAL A 375 -3.00 6.01 -14.65
C VAL A 375 -2.02 6.90 -15.38
N ALA A 376 -0.75 6.50 -15.52
CA ALA A 376 0.27 7.23 -16.27
C ALA A 376 -0.18 7.45 -17.72
N LYS A 377 -0.63 6.39 -18.40
CA LYS A 377 -1.18 6.46 -19.76
C LYS A 377 -2.38 7.42 -19.83
N LYS A 378 -3.34 7.27 -18.92
CA LYS A 378 -4.52 8.15 -18.82
C LYS A 378 -4.10 9.62 -18.69
N ARG A 379 -3.15 9.94 -17.82
CA ARG A 379 -2.64 11.31 -17.59
C ARG A 379 -1.99 11.91 -18.86
N GLU A 380 -1.30 11.08 -19.65
CA GLU A 380 -0.72 11.49 -20.93
C GLU A 380 -1.81 11.72 -22.01
N GLU A 381 -2.83 10.86 -22.06
CA GLU A 381 -3.92 10.94 -23.05
C GLU A 381 -4.92 12.07 -22.82
N LEU A 382 -4.98 12.66 -21.61
CA LEU A 382 -5.91 13.75 -21.30
C LEU A 382 -5.67 15.03 -22.10
N GLY A 383 -4.44 15.24 -22.60
CA GLY A 383 -4.09 16.42 -23.39
C GLY A 383 -4.28 17.76 -22.65
N GLU A 384 -4.23 18.86 -23.38
CA GLU A 384 -4.30 20.21 -22.79
C GLU A 384 -5.68 20.56 -22.21
N ARG A 385 -6.73 19.92 -22.71
CA ARG A 385 -8.12 20.20 -22.30
C ARG A 385 -8.64 19.28 -21.20
N GLY A 386 -7.97 18.16 -20.98
CA GLY A 386 -8.27 17.28 -19.84
C GLY A 386 -7.51 17.71 -18.60
N CYS A 387 -7.92 17.20 -17.45
CA CYS A 387 -7.12 17.30 -16.24
C CYS A 387 -7.40 16.15 -15.28
N LEU A 388 -6.39 15.80 -14.51
CA LEU A 388 -6.46 14.86 -13.43
C LEU A 388 -6.02 15.57 -12.14
N LEU A 389 -6.93 15.67 -11.17
CA LEU A 389 -6.70 16.29 -9.88
C LEU A 389 -6.59 15.24 -8.78
N VAL A 390 -5.77 15.51 -7.79
CA VAL A 390 -5.72 14.74 -6.53
C VAL A 390 -6.03 15.62 -5.35
N GLY A 391 -6.75 15.05 -4.38
CA GLY A 391 -6.95 15.64 -3.08
C GLY A 391 -6.07 14.94 -2.05
N THR A 392 -5.22 15.72 -1.37
CA THR A 392 -4.21 15.18 -0.46
C THR A 392 -4.37 15.73 0.96
N ARG A 393 -3.89 14.95 1.92
CA ARG A 393 -3.71 15.35 3.32
C ARG A 393 -2.37 14.85 3.80
N LEU A 394 -1.53 15.74 4.32
CA LEU A 394 -0.14 15.39 4.70
C LEU A 394 0.64 14.72 3.55
N GLY A 395 0.37 15.13 2.30
CA GLY A 395 0.97 14.55 1.10
C GLY A 395 0.41 13.18 0.66
N GLU A 396 -0.51 12.60 1.42
CA GLU A 396 -1.21 11.36 1.10
C GLU A 396 -2.41 11.64 0.20
N VAL A 397 -2.54 10.91 -0.92
CA VAL A 397 -3.67 11.03 -1.84
C VAL A 397 -4.89 10.32 -1.25
N LEU A 398 -5.96 11.09 -1.04
CA LEU A 398 -7.21 10.63 -0.44
C LEU A 398 -8.38 10.58 -1.42
N GLY A 399 -8.20 11.14 -2.60
CA GLY A 399 -9.20 11.14 -3.67
C GLY A 399 -8.63 11.73 -4.94
N TRP A 400 -9.31 11.49 -6.03
CA TRP A 400 -8.94 12.04 -7.33
C TRP A 400 -10.18 12.35 -8.17
N ALA A 401 -10.03 13.26 -9.12
CA ALA A 401 -11.07 13.64 -10.05
C ALA A 401 -10.49 13.83 -11.46
N GLU A 402 -11.26 13.47 -12.47
CA GLU A 402 -10.90 13.52 -13.88
C GLU A 402 -11.89 14.37 -14.67
N LEU A 403 -11.35 15.22 -15.51
CA LEU A 403 -12.05 15.85 -16.63
C LEU A 403 -11.41 15.35 -17.92
N LYS A 404 -12.22 14.78 -18.80
CA LYS A 404 -11.78 14.36 -20.14
C LYS A 404 -12.78 14.83 -21.20
N PRO A 405 -12.37 14.96 -22.48
CA PRO A 405 -13.30 15.19 -23.58
C PRO A 405 -14.38 14.08 -23.61
N TYR A 406 -15.63 14.47 -23.82
CA TYR A 406 -16.75 13.51 -23.91
C TYR A 406 -16.64 12.62 -25.15
N SER A 407 -16.13 13.18 -26.26
CA SER A 407 -16.02 12.51 -27.56
C SER A 407 -14.95 13.19 -28.42
N ASP A 408 -14.33 12.44 -29.32
CA ASP A 408 -13.34 12.92 -30.30
C ASP A 408 -13.99 13.64 -31.50
N ARG A 409 -15.34 13.61 -31.61
CA ARG A 409 -16.05 14.29 -32.69
C ARG A 409 -16.09 15.79 -32.45
N ALA A 410 -15.71 16.58 -33.46
CA ALA A 410 -15.60 18.04 -33.38
C ALA A 410 -16.84 18.75 -32.81
N GLY A 411 -18.06 18.28 -33.14
CA GLY A 411 -19.31 18.82 -32.61
C GLY A 411 -19.49 18.70 -31.09
N TYR A 412 -18.71 17.82 -30.43
CA TYR A 412 -18.70 17.65 -28.96
C TYR A 412 -17.50 18.34 -28.29
N SER A 413 -16.76 19.15 -29.01
CA SER A 413 -15.55 19.81 -28.50
C SER A 413 -15.77 20.64 -27.23
N ARG A 414 -16.99 21.10 -26.96
CA ARG A 414 -17.36 21.84 -25.74
C ARG A 414 -18.04 20.95 -24.68
N CYS A 415 -18.03 19.64 -24.84
CA CYS A 415 -18.59 18.70 -23.88
C CYS A 415 -17.46 17.90 -23.18
N GLY A 416 -17.45 17.93 -21.85
CA GLY A 416 -16.51 17.17 -21.00
C GLY A 416 -17.22 16.11 -20.16
N GLU A 417 -16.53 15.01 -19.87
CA GLU A 417 -16.98 13.99 -18.92
C GLU A 417 -16.20 14.13 -17.61
N THR A 418 -16.92 14.07 -16.49
CA THR A 418 -16.33 14.23 -15.15
C THR A 418 -16.46 12.93 -14.33
N SER A 419 -15.42 12.61 -13.56
CA SER A 419 -15.42 11.50 -12.60
C SER A 419 -14.76 11.92 -11.30
N VAL A 420 -15.26 11.43 -10.16
CA VAL A 420 -14.70 11.69 -8.83
C VAL A 420 -14.69 10.41 -8.00
N TYR A 421 -13.54 10.10 -7.42
CA TYR A 421 -13.35 8.94 -6.54
C TYR A 421 -12.67 9.37 -5.26
N VAL A 422 -13.23 8.97 -4.12
CA VAL A 422 -12.72 9.34 -2.78
C VAL A 422 -12.47 8.08 -1.97
N HIS A 423 -11.28 8.02 -1.39
CA HIS A 423 -10.92 6.96 -0.46
C HIS A 423 -11.90 6.94 0.74
N PRO A 424 -12.35 5.78 1.25
CA PRO A 424 -13.29 5.70 2.36
C PRO A 424 -12.91 6.52 3.59
N SER A 425 -11.61 6.60 3.92
CA SER A 425 -11.13 7.41 5.06
C SER A 425 -11.35 8.92 4.93
N ALA A 426 -11.70 9.42 3.73
CA ALA A 426 -11.96 10.83 3.48
C ALA A 426 -13.39 11.13 3.02
N GLN A 427 -14.23 10.09 2.94
CA GLN A 427 -15.65 10.28 2.64
C GLN A 427 -16.34 11.03 3.78
N GLY A 428 -17.35 11.84 3.44
CA GLY A 428 -18.06 12.67 4.42
C GLY A 428 -17.29 13.89 4.93
N GLN A 429 -16.01 14.06 4.57
CA GLN A 429 -15.15 15.16 5.04
C GLN A 429 -15.02 16.32 4.02
N GLY A 430 -15.88 16.36 3.02
CA GLY A 430 -15.93 17.46 2.04
C GLY A 430 -14.92 17.34 0.88
N LEU A 431 -14.01 16.33 0.87
CA LEU A 431 -12.98 16.20 -0.17
C LEU A 431 -13.57 16.05 -1.58
N GLY A 432 -14.58 15.17 -1.74
CA GLY A 432 -15.25 14.99 -3.03
C GLY A 432 -15.87 16.28 -3.55
N ALA A 433 -16.44 17.09 -2.64
CA ALA A 433 -17.02 18.40 -2.95
C ALA A 433 -15.96 19.37 -3.48
N GLN A 434 -14.81 19.48 -2.81
CA GLN A 434 -13.71 20.34 -3.24
C GLN A 434 -13.12 19.89 -4.59
N LEU A 435 -12.93 18.57 -4.78
CA LEU A 435 -12.47 18.01 -6.05
C LEU A 435 -13.42 18.34 -7.21
N LEU A 436 -14.73 18.07 -7.05
CA LEU A 436 -15.71 18.36 -8.11
C LEU A 436 -15.82 19.86 -8.37
N GLN A 437 -15.79 20.69 -7.35
CA GLN A 437 -15.84 22.15 -7.51
C GLN A 437 -14.65 22.68 -8.31
N GLN A 438 -13.43 22.22 -7.99
CA GLN A 438 -12.24 22.60 -8.75
C GLN A 438 -12.25 22.04 -10.18
N LEU A 439 -12.78 20.82 -10.37
CA LEU A 439 -12.91 20.21 -11.68
C LEU A 439 -13.87 21.03 -12.58
N ILE A 440 -14.98 21.50 -12.02
CA ILE A 440 -15.95 22.38 -12.72
C ILE A 440 -15.30 23.71 -13.09
N ALA A 441 -14.52 24.32 -12.20
CA ALA A 441 -13.79 25.55 -12.50
C ALA A 441 -12.77 25.32 -13.63
N LYS A 442 -11.98 24.23 -13.57
CA LYS A 442 -11.05 23.85 -14.64
C LYS A 442 -11.75 23.59 -15.97
N ALA A 443 -12.93 22.98 -15.94
CA ALA A 443 -13.71 22.77 -17.16
C ALA A 443 -14.10 24.10 -17.84
N ALA A 444 -14.51 25.08 -17.07
CA ALA A 444 -14.78 26.42 -17.61
C ALA A 444 -13.50 27.04 -18.20
N ASP A 445 -12.37 27.00 -17.48
CA ASP A 445 -11.06 27.49 -17.95
C ASP A 445 -10.62 26.84 -19.28
N HIS A 446 -10.95 25.55 -19.46
CA HIS A 446 -10.63 24.79 -20.67
C HIS A 446 -11.69 24.92 -21.78
N GLY A 447 -12.69 25.83 -21.63
CA GLY A 447 -13.70 26.14 -22.64
C GLY A 447 -14.78 25.07 -22.81
N TYR A 448 -15.06 24.27 -21.79
CA TYR A 448 -16.22 23.40 -21.78
C TYR A 448 -17.47 24.18 -21.36
N GLY A 449 -18.55 24.01 -22.10
CA GLY A 449 -19.88 24.58 -21.77
C GLY A 449 -20.89 23.55 -21.28
N HIS A 450 -20.54 22.25 -21.42
CA HIS A 450 -21.40 21.13 -21.04
C HIS A 450 -20.58 20.02 -20.35
N LEU A 451 -21.03 19.60 -19.18
CA LEU A 451 -20.42 18.50 -18.44
C LEU A 451 -21.38 17.32 -18.32
N VAL A 452 -20.84 16.12 -18.44
CA VAL A 452 -21.58 14.86 -18.28
C VAL A 452 -20.96 14.07 -17.15
N ALA A 453 -21.79 13.47 -16.31
CA ALA A 453 -21.39 12.44 -15.35
C ALA A 453 -22.23 11.16 -15.60
N LYS A 454 -21.56 10.01 -15.60
CA LYS A 454 -22.17 8.69 -15.76
C LYS A 454 -22.12 7.95 -14.42
N VAL A 455 -23.27 7.62 -13.85
CA VAL A 455 -23.37 6.98 -12.55
C VAL A 455 -24.11 5.65 -12.67
N VAL A 456 -23.52 4.58 -12.17
CA VAL A 456 -24.20 3.26 -12.13
C VAL A 456 -25.50 3.40 -11.32
N ALA A 457 -26.60 2.94 -11.86
CA ALA A 457 -27.91 3.03 -11.21
C ALA A 457 -27.91 2.24 -9.89
N GLY A 458 -28.49 2.84 -8.85
CA GLY A 458 -28.42 2.34 -7.48
C GLY A 458 -27.30 2.97 -6.65
N ASN A 459 -26.38 3.73 -7.25
CA ASN A 459 -25.44 4.59 -6.54
C ASN A 459 -26.07 5.97 -6.25
N ASP A 460 -27.16 5.96 -5.48
CA ASP A 460 -27.95 7.16 -5.17
C ASP A 460 -27.15 8.24 -4.42
N HIS A 461 -26.10 7.81 -3.70
CA HIS A 461 -25.17 8.75 -3.06
C HIS A 461 -24.46 9.62 -4.10
N SER A 462 -23.93 9.01 -5.15
CA SER A 462 -23.25 9.72 -6.22
C SER A 462 -24.22 10.60 -7.04
N ILE A 463 -25.45 10.12 -7.30
CA ILE A 463 -26.47 10.92 -7.99
C ILE A 463 -26.78 12.20 -7.20
N ARG A 464 -27.15 12.06 -5.91
CA ARG A 464 -27.41 13.20 -5.03
C ARG A 464 -26.20 14.12 -4.86
N PHE A 465 -25.00 13.53 -4.82
CA PHE A 465 -23.76 14.30 -4.77
C PHE A 465 -23.63 15.23 -5.97
N HIS A 466 -23.74 14.74 -7.20
CA HIS A 466 -23.64 15.58 -8.41
C HIS A 466 -24.78 16.60 -8.50
N GLN A 467 -26.02 16.25 -8.10
CA GLN A 467 -27.15 17.17 -8.11
C GLN A 467 -26.91 18.40 -7.22
N ARG A 468 -26.23 18.25 -6.07
CA ARG A 468 -25.83 19.39 -5.21
C ARG A 468 -24.87 20.36 -5.91
N PHE A 469 -24.17 19.91 -6.94
CA PHE A 469 -23.29 20.74 -7.79
C PHE A 469 -23.96 21.17 -9.10
N GLY A 470 -25.29 21.17 -9.14
CA GLY A 470 -26.06 21.68 -10.29
C GLY A 470 -26.08 20.74 -11.49
N TYR A 471 -25.78 19.45 -11.30
CA TYR A 471 -26.06 18.45 -12.32
C TYR A 471 -27.54 18.07 -12.31
N GLU A 472 -28.13 17.97 -13.49
CA GLU A 472 -29.51 17.57 -13.72
C GLU A 472 -29.56 16.16 -14.30
N THR A 473 -30.58 15.39 -13.97
CA THR A 473 -30.79 14.06 -14.54
C THR A 473 -31.30 14.15 -15.97
N VAL A 474 -30.53 13.60 -16.91
CA VAL A 474 -30.94 13.50 -18.33
C VAL A 474 -31.82 12.29 -18.54
N GLY A 475 -31.45 11.14 -17.97
CA GLY A 475 -32.21 9.90 -18.11
C GLY A 475 -31.41 8.65 -17.73
N LEU A 476 -32.11 7.52 -17.77
CA LEU A 476 -31.57 6.21 -17.44
C LEU A 476 -31.31 5.40 -18.72
N GLN A 477 -30.05 5.05 -18.96
CA GLN A 477 -29.65 4.09 -19.99
C GLN A 477 -29.77 2.68 -19.44
N ARG A 478 -30.80 1.97 -19.87
CA ARG A 478 -31.08 0.61 -19.38
C ARG A 478 -30.18 -0.41 -20.06
N ARG A 479 -29.64 -1.35 -19.27
CA ARG A 479 -28.82 -2.48 -19.73
C ARG A 479 -27.68 -2.04 -20.66
N ILE A 480 -27.04 -0.89 -20.38
CA ILE A 480 -25.94 -0.36 -21.18
C ILE A 480 -24.61 -1.04 -20.84
N GLY A 481 -24.44 -1.55 -19.63
CA GLY A 481 -23.25 -2.24 -19.15
C GLY A 481 -23.52 -3.69 -18.84
N TYR A 482 -22.52 -4.57 -19.08
CA TYR A 482 -22.59 -5.98 -18.72
C TYR A 482 -21.28 -6.39 -18.04
N LEU A 483 -21.33 -6.75 -16.75
CA LEU A 483 -20.19 -7.17 -15.93
C LEU A 483 -20.54 -8.39 -15.08
N HIS A 484 -19.62 -9.33 -14.96
CA HIS A 484 -19.76 -10.51 -14.10
C HIS A 484 -21.11 -11.24 -14.26
N GLY A 485 -21.58 -11.41 -15.51
CA GLY A 485 -22.85 -12.07 -15.80
C GLY A 485 -24.11 -11.25 -15.54
N ARG A 486 -23.98 -9.95 -15.19
CA ARG A 486 -25.09 -9.08 -14.81
C ARG A 486 -25.16 -7.83 -15.69
N TRP A 487 -26.39 -7.42 -16.06
CA TRP A 487 -26.66 -6.14 -16.70
C TRP A 487 -26.74 -5.01 -15.71
N TYR A 488 -26.22 -3.86 -16.09
CA TYR A 488 -26.25 -2.62 -15.31
C TYR A 488 -26.89 -1.50 -16.12
N ASP A 489 -27.71 -0.72 -15.43
CA ASP A 489 -28.25 0.54 -15.92
C ASP A 489 -27.30 1.68 -15.50
N VAL A 490 -27.22 2.74 -16.30
CA VAL A 490 -26.39 3.92 -16.02
C VAL A 490 -27.27 5.18 -16.09
N MET A 491 -27.23 5.97 -15.00
CA MET A 491 -27.84 7.28 -14.92
C MET A 491 -26.92 8.30 -15.60
N ILE A 492 -27.45 9.05 -16.54
CA ILE A 492 -26.76 10.16 -17.19
C ILE A 492 -27.16 11.46 -16.50
N LEU A 493 -26.18 12.20 -16.03
CA LEU A 493 -26.34 13.51 -15.43
C LEU A 493 -25.61 14.55 -16.31
N GLN A 494 -26.16 15.76 -16.42
CA GLN A 494 -25.56 16.87 -17.15
C GLN A 494 -25.50 18.12 -16.31
N ARG A 495 -24.51 18.98 -16.59
CA ARG A 495 -24.43 20.34 -16.07
C ARG A 495 -24.05 21.30 -17.17
N LEU A 496 -24.82 22.39 -17.34
CA LEU A 496 -24.50 23.49 -18.25
C LEU A 496 -23.70 24.57 -17.51
N LEU A 497 -22.59 25.01 -18.11
CA LEU A 497 -21.75 26.11 -17.58
C LEU A 497 -22.19 27.41 -18.25
N LYS A 498 -22.90 28.28 -17.51
CA LYS A 498 -23.59 29.46 -18.04
C LYS A 498 -22.71 30.48 -18.79
N ALA A 499 -21.45 30.64 -18.41
CA ALA A 499 -20.53 31.62 -19.01
C ALA A 499 -20.09 31.29 -20.46
N GLU A 500 -20.26 30.03 -20.91
CA GLU A 500 -19.77 29.53 -22.19
C GLU A 500 -20.90 29.31 -23.23
N LEU A 501 -22.16 29.61 -22.86
CA LEU A 501 -23.31 29.41 -23.74
C LEU A 501 -23.58 30.62 -24.65
N GLU A 502 -22.99 31.78 -24.36
CA GLU A 502 -23.06 32.96 -25.24
C GLU A 502 -22.05 32.76 -26.38
N VAL A 503 -22.48 32.12 -27.47
CA VAL A 503 -21.76 32.12 -28.73
C VAL A 503 -21.85 33.55 -29.27
N PRO A 504 -20.72 34.25 -29.59
CA PRO A 504 -20.80 35.48 -30.34
C PRO A 504 -21.51 35.17 -31.66
N HIS A 505 -22.69 35.71 -31.84
CA HIS A 505 -23.34 35.73 -33.15
C HIS A 505 -22.49 36.59 -34.09
N GLY A 506 -21.72 35.96 -34.95
CA GLY A 506 -21.01 36.71 -36.01
C GLY A 506 -19.75 36.02 -36.49
N THR A 507 -19.82 35.28 -37.49
CA THR A 507 -19.59 35.39 -38.95
C THR A 507 -19.62 34.01 -39.60
#